data_018822bbc37a5dc8710193674905cec1
#
_entry.id   018822bbc37a5dc8710193674905cec1
#
_cell.length_a   1.000
_cell.length_b   1.000
_cell.length_c   1.000
_cell.angle_alpha   90.00
_cell.angle_beta   90.00
_cell.angle_gamma   90.00
#
_symmetry.space_group_name_H-M   'P 1'
#
loop_
_entity.id
_entity.type
_entity.pdbx_description
1 polymer ?
#
loop_
_entity_poly.entity_id
_entity_poly.type
_entity_poly.pdbx_seq_one_letter_code
_entity_poly.pdbx_strand_id
1 'polypeptide(L)'
;MCRARTPLRRQAFEPTTSRQCMDVCILLGSKTDLPVADKCTAVLSEFDIPHEVRVASAHRAPKYLEDVVASAIEDGCRIFIGMAGMAAALPGVVAAMTTLPVIGVPVGGKVPLDSLLSIVQMPPGMPVATVGVDRGDNAAVLAIQMLAMSDADLASRFAEWRKSRTARVIADDESLRE
;
A
#
# COMPACT_ATOMS: atom_id res chain seq x y z
N MET A 1 -54.64 -5.54 -6.42
CA MET A 1 -54.08 -5.80 -5.07
C MET A 1 -52.54 -5.75 -5.18
N CYS A 2 -51.99 -4.61 -4.85
CA CYS A 2 -50.53 -4.36 -4.94
C CYS A 2 -49.92 -4.65 -3.56
N ARG A 3 -49.03 -5.66 -3.47
CA ARG A 3 -48.34 -6.00 -2.22
C ARG A 3 -47.20 -4.98 -1.97
N ALA A 4 -47.30 -4.25 -0.87
CA ALA A 4 -46.25 -3.36 -0.38
C ALA A 4 -44.98 -4.16 -0.06
N ARG A 5 -43.86 -3.74 -0.63
CA ARG A 5 -42.53 -4.25 -0.30
C ARG A 5 -42.01 -3.57 0.98
N THR A 6 -41.75 -4.37 1.98
CA THR A 6 -41.12 -3.92 3.24
C THR A 6 -39.73 -3.35 2.92
N PRO A 7 -39.36 -2.15 3.43
CA PRO A 7 -38.01 -1.60 3.22
C PRO A 7 -37.00 -2.41 4.04
N LEU A 8 -35.94 -2.86 3.37
CA LEU A 8 -34.75 -3.44 4.00
C LEU A 8 -34.13 -2.42 4.99
N ARG A 9 -34.12 -2.78 6.26
CA ARG A 9 -33.44 -2.05 7.32
C ARG A 9 -31.96 -1.92 6.97
N ARG A 10 -31.48 -0.72 6.68
CA ARG A 10 -30.05 -0.41 6.68
C ARG A 10 -29.55 -0.65 8.09
N GLN A 11 -28.70 -1.66 8.28
CA GLN A 11 -27.91 -1.78 9.50
C GLN A 11 -26.92 -0.61 9.48
N ALA A 12 -27.10 0.31 10.43
CA ALA A 12 -26.12 1.35 10.69
C ALA A 12 -24.84 0.65 11.21
N PHE A 13 -23.75 0.83 10.51
CA PHE A 13 -22.42 0.45 10.97
C PHE A 13 -22.06 1.38 12.12
N GLU A 14 -22.10 0.89 13.35
CA GLU A 14 -21.60 1.64 14.50
C GLU A 14 -20.09 1.73 14.41
N PRO A 15 -19.47 2.91 14.47
CA PRO A 15 -18.02 3.04 14.53
C PRO A 15 -17.54 2.63 15.92
N THR A 16 -17.11 1.39 16.05
CA THR A 16 -16.42 0.91 17.25
C THR A 16 -14.93 1.24 17.15
N THR A 17 -14.42 1.84 18.21
CA THR A 17 -13.03 2.06 18.61
C THR A 17 -12.32 3.32 18.09
N SER A 18 -11.58 3.96 19.01
CA SER A 18 -10.67 5.07 18.85
C SER A 18 -9.99 5.09 17.46
N ARG A 19 -10.24 6.15 16.68
CA ARG A 19 -9.55 6.38 15.40
C ARG A 19 -8.05 6.39 15.67
N GLN A 20 -7.37 5.32 15.35
CA GLN A 20 -5.91 5.31 15.27
C GLN A 20 -5.53 6.11 14.03
N CYS A 21 -4.78 7.21 14.21
CA CYS A 21 -4.15 7.89 13.09
C CYS A 21 -3.35 6.88 12.29
N MET A 22 -3.66 6.75 11.00
CA MET A 22 -3.00 5.85 10.08
C MET A 22 -2.28 6.69 9.01
N ASP A 23 -0.96 6.52 8.87
CA ASP A 23 -0.20 7.22 7.83
C ASP A 23 -0.22 6.47 6.50
N VAL A 24 -0.25 5.13 6.52
CA VAL A 24 -0.15 4.29 5.32
C VAL A 24 -1.26 3.25 5.29
N CYS A 25 -2.03 3.24 4.20
CA CYS A 25 -3.02 2.20 3.91
C CYS A 25 -2.50 1.25 2.84
N ILE A 26 -2.34 -0.03 3.18
CA ILE A 26 -1.89 -1.09 2.27
C ILE A 26 -3.13 -1.84 1.76
N LEU A 27 -3.34 -1.83 0.45
CA LEU A 27 -4.48 -2.44 -0.23
C LEU A 27 -4.03 -3.65 -1.04
N LEU A 28 -4.64 -4.79 -0.79
CA LEU A 28 -4.35 -6.06 -1.47
C LEU A 28 -5.52 -6.44 -2.39
N GLY A 29 -5.21 -6.89 -3.61
CA GLY A 29 -6.21 -7.46 -4.52
C GLY A 29 -6.78 -8.78 -4.02
N SER A 30 -5.98 -9.54 -3.23
CA SER A 30 -6.33 -10.85 -2.69
C SER A 30 -5.53 -11.16 -1.42
N LYS A 31 -6.02 -12.09 -0.59
CA LYS A 31 -5.22 -12.66 0.52
C LYS A 31 -3.94 -13.36 0.07
N THR A 32 -3.87 -13.81 -1.17
CA THR A 32 -2.66 -14.42 -1.75
C THR A 32 -1.48 -13.45 -1.82
N ASP A 33 -1.73 -12.14 -1.74
CA ASP A 33 -0.73 -11.09 -1.83
C ASP A 33 -0.08 -10.77 -0.45
N LEU A 34 -0.59 -11.39 0.64
CA LEU A 34 -0.08 -11.20 2.01
C LEU A 34 1.44 -11.38 2.15
N PRO A 35 2.11 -12.39 1.54
CA PRO A 35 3.55 -12.52 1.67
C PRO A 35 4.35 -11.32 1.17
N VAL A 36 3.79 -10.54 0.23
CA VAL A 36 4.39 -9.29 -0.24
C VAL A 36 4.08 -8.14 0.73
N ALA A 37 2.87 -8.12 1.29
CA ALA A 37 2.47 -7.15 2.30
C ALA A 37 3.29 -7.32 3.60
N ASP A 38 3.60 -8.55 4.02
CA ASP A 38 4.40 -8.82 5.21
C ASP A 38 5.79 -8.19 5.13
N LYS A 39 6.41 -8.17 3.94
CA LYS A 39 7.68 -7.44 3.72
C LYS A 39 7.52 -5.93 3.91
N CYS A 40 6.38 -5.39 3.52
CA CYS A 40 6.06 -3.98 3.66
C CYS A 40 5.83 -3.61 5.12
N THR A 41 4.94 -4.33 5.81
CA THR A 41 4.60 -4.08 7.21
C THR A 41 5.79 -4.22 8.15
N ALA A 42 6.69 -5.17 7.87
CA ALA A 42 7.93 -5.32 8.65
C ALA A 42 8.79 -4.05 8.63
N VAL A 43 8.96 -3.43 7.45
CA VAL A 43 9.76 -2.19 7.33
C VAL A 43 9.01 -1.00 7.92
N LEU A 44 7.69 -0.85 7.71
CA LEU A 44 6.91 0.23 8.31
C LEU A 44 6.93 0.15 9.84
N SER A 45 6.84 -1.07 10.41
CA SER A 45 6.93 -1.30 11.85
C SER A 45 8.32 -0.99 12.42
N GLU A 46 9.41 -1.26 11.69
CA GLU A 46 10.78 -0.89 12.08
C GLU A 46 10.93 0.62 12.28
N PHE A 47 10.12 1.43 11.57
CA PHE A 47 10.10 2.89 11.67
C PHE A 47 8.93 3.45 12.50
N ASP A 48 8.15 2.61 13.17
CA ASP A 48 6.96 2.98 13.95
C ASP A 48 5.92 3.76 13.13
N ILE A 49 5.81 3.48 11.81
CA ILE A 49 4.82 4.13 10.94
C ILE A 49 3.46 3.45 11.14
N PRO A 50 2.43 4.19 11.58
CA PRO A 50 1.07 3.66 11.69
C PRO A 50 0.53 3.25 10.34
N HIS A 51 0.11 1.98 10.21
CA HIS A 51 -0.38 1.43 8.95
C HIS A 51 -1.48 0.40 9.14
N GLU A 52 -2.30 0.21 8.13
CA GLU A 52 -3.34 -0.82 8.07
C GLU A 52 -3.24 -1.63 6.78
N VAL A 53 -3.52 -2.93 6.85
CA VAL A 53 -3.60 -3.82 5.68
C VAL A 53 -5.06 -4.20 5.44
N ARG A 54 -5.57 -3.92 4.24
CA ARG A 54 -6.94 -4.25 3.82
C ARG A 54 -6.94 -5.08 2.54
N VAL A 55 -7.86 -5.98 2.42
CA VAL A 55 -8.12 -6.71 1.17
C VAL A 55 -9.33 -6.08 0.49
N ALA A 56 -9.10 -5.42 -0.66
CA ALA A 56 -10.15 -4.78 -1.45
C ALA A 56 -9.84 -4.91 -2.94
N SER A 57 -10.62 -5.74 -3.64
CA SER A 57 -10.37 -6.04 -5.04
C SER A 57 -11.04 -5.03 -5.97
N ALA A 58 -10.27 -4.36 -6.81
CA ALA A 58 -10.78 -3.42 -7.81
C ALA A 58 -11.75 -4.08 -8.81
N HIS A 59 -11.50 -5.35 -9.19
CA HIS A 59 -12.33 -6.06 -10.16
C HIS A 59 -13.57 -6.72 -9.53
N ARG A 60 -13.47 -7.24 -8.29
CA ARG A 60 -14.53 -8.06 -7.68
C ARG A 60 -15.42 -7.30 -6.71
N ALA A 61 -14.93 -6.20 -6.15
CA ALA A 61 -15.64 -5.41 -5.15
C ALA A 61 -15.30 -3.90 -5.27
N PRO A 62 -15.53 -3.26 -6.45
CA PRO A 62 -15.11 -1.88 -6.68
C PRO A 62 -15.78 -0.89 -5.72
N LYS A 63 -17.05 -1.07 -5.39
CA LYS A 63 -17.76 -0.19 -4.45
C LYS A 63 -17.19 -0.30 -3.03
N TYR A 64 -16.85 -1.51 -2.59
CA TYR A 64 -16.20 -1.71 -1.30
C TYR A 64 -14.81 -1.06 -1.27
N LEU A 65 -14.07 -1.12 -2.37
CA LEU A 65 -12.78 -0.43 -2.49
C LEU A 65 -12.93 1.09 -2.33
N GLU A 66 -13.96 1.69 -2.95
CA GLU A 66 -14.29 3.11 -2.78
C GLU A 66 -14.54 3.46 -1.31
N ASP A 67 -15.37 2.65 -0.61
CA ASP A 67 -15.69 2.86 0.79
C ASP A 67 -14.44 2.73 1.69
N VAL A 68 -13.54 1.77 1.40
CA VAL A 68 -12.27 1.58 2.12
C VAL A 68 -11.33 2.77 1.90
N VAL A 69 -11.18 3.26 0.67
CA VAL A 69 -10.32 4.40 0.37
C VAL A 69 -10.84 5.67 1.05
N ALA A 70 -12.15 5.92 0.99
CA ALA A 70 -12.77 7.07 1.65
C ALA A 70 -12.57 7.02 3.18
N SER A 71 -12.82 5.87 3.81
CA SER A 71 -12.59 5.70 5.25
C SER A 71 -11.14 5.91 5.64
N ALA A 72 -10.18 5.37 4.86
CA ALA A 72 -8.76 5.55 5.14
C ALA A 72 -8.33 7.03 5.10
N ILE A 73 -8.88 7.80 4.16
CA ILE A 73 -8.62 9.25 4.06
C ILE A 73 -9.19 9.97 5.31
N GLU A 74 -10.41 9.62 5.74
CA GLU A 74 -11.02 10.19 6.95
C GLU A 74 -10.23 9.85 8.23
N ASP A 75 -9.57 8.68 8.25
CA ASP A 75 -8.73 8.22 9.36
C ASP A 75 -7.30 8.77 9.31
N GLY A 76 -7.00 9.67 8.36
CA GLY A 76 -5.74 10.41 8.28
C GLY A 76 -4.67 9.77 7.40
N CYS A 77 -5.01 8.79 6.56
CA CYS A 77 -4.08 8.20 5.62
C CYS A 77 -3.41 9.26 4.75
N ARG A 78 -2.11 9.14 4.58
CA ARG A 78 -1.27 10.06 3.79
C ARG A 78 -0.74 9.41 2.52
N ILE A 79 -0.59 8.09 2.51
CA ILE A 79 -0.04 7.32 1.38
C ILE A 79 -0.80 6.01 1.24
N PHE A 80 -1.19 5.67 0.02
CA PHE A 80 -1.70 4.34 -0.32
C PHE A 80 -0.61 3.47 -0.93
N ILE A 81 -0.58 2.18 -0.55
CA ILE A 81 0.24 1.16 -1.21
C ILE A 81 -0.69 0.10 -1.77
N GLY A 82 -0.81 0.01 -3.10
CA GLY A 82 -1.62 -1.00 -3.76
C GLY A 82 -0.77 -2.17 -4.25
N MET A 83 -1.11 -3.39 -3.87
CA MET A 83 -0.44 -4.63 -4.27
C MET A 83 -1.39 -5.51 -5.05
N ALA A 84 -1.02 -5.87 -6.27
CA ALA A 84 -1.87 -6.69 -7.13
C ALA A 84 -1.05 -7.48 -8.16
N GLY A 85 -1.52 -8.68 -8.47
CA GLY A 85 -1.02 -9.53 -9.54
C GLY A 85 -1.93 -9.55 -10.77
N MET A 86 -1.58 -10.32 -11.76
CA MET A 86 -2.32 -10.46 -13.03
C MET A 86 -2.54 -9.09 -13.71
N ALA A 87 -3.76 -8.77 -14.19
CA ALA A 87 -4.14 -7.46 -14.70
C ALA A 87 -4.32 -6.48 -13.52
N ALA A 88 -3.24 -6.07 -12.91
CA ALA A 88 -3.12 -5.40 -11.61
C ALA A 88 -3.70 -3.97 -11.58
N ALA A 89 -5.02 -3.84 -11.79
CA ALA A 89 -5.70 -2.56 -11.88
C ALA A 89 -5.79 -1.79 -10.55
N LEU A 90 -5.60 -2.48 -9.40
CA LEU A 90 -5.86 -1.91 -8.07
C LEU A 90 -5.14 -0.59 -7.81
N PRO A 91 -3.81 -0.43 -8.00
CA PRO A 91 -3.14 0.83 -7.74
C PRO A 91 -3.63 1.98 -8.62
N GLY A 92 -3.89 1.71 -9.91
CA GLY A 92 -4.43 2.70 -10.84
C GLY A 92 -5.85 3.15 -10.49
N VAL A 93 -6.70 2.22 -10.04
CA VAL A 93 -8.07 2.53 -9.59
C VAL A 93 -8.03 3.37 -8.31
N VAL A 94 -7.14 3.05 -7.36
CA VAL A 94 -6.94 3.87 -6.14
C VAL A 94 -6.44 5.27 -6.50
N ALA A 95 -5.49 5.41 -7.43
CA ALA A 95 -4.99 6.70 -7.88
C ALA A 95 -6.10 7.60 -8.47
N ALA A 96 -7.14 7.00 -9.07
CA ALA A 96 -8.30 7.75 -9.57
C ALA A 96 -9.29 8.19 -8.46
N MET A 97 -9.17 7.65 -7.25
CA MET A 97 -10.07 7.93 -6.11
C MET A 97 -9.49 8.95 -5.12
N THR A 98 -8.21 9.30 -5.23
CA THR A 98 -7.53 10.18 -4.27
C THR A 98 -6.49 11.08 -4.94
N THR A 99 -6.19 12.20 -4.28
CA THR A 99 -5.04 13.07 -4.62
C THR A 99 -3.79 12.74 -3.81
N LEU A 100 -3.87 11.77 -2.90
CA LEU A 100 -2.73 11.31 -2.11
C LEU A 100 -1.80 10.45 -2.97
N PRO A 101 -0.50 10.38 -2.65
CA PRO A 101 0.44 9.50 -3.32
C PRO A 101 -0.02 8.03 -3.29
N VAL A 102 0.08 7.35 -4.44
CA VAL A 102 -0.18 5.92 -4.56
C VAL A 102 1.09 5.21 -5.02
N ILE A 103 1.53 4.24 -4.24
CA ILE A 103 2.65 3.36 -4.56
C ILE A 103 2.09 2.02 -5.05
N GLY A 104 2.56 1.56 -6.19
CA GLY A 104 2.15 0.30 -6.79
C GLY A 104 3.21 -0.79 -6.63
N VAL A 105 2.81 -1.94 -6.12
CA VAL A 105 3.66 -3.14 -6.03
C VAL A 105 3.10 -4.21 -6.95
N PRO A 106 3.77 -4.47 -8.07
CA PRO A 106 3.41 -5.62 -8.91
C PRO A 106 3.63 -6.92 -8.13
N VAL A 107 2.60 -7.75 -8.01
CA VAL A 107 2.74 -9.07 -7.42
C VAL A 107 3.03 -10.08 -8.52
N GLY A 108 4.10 -10.85 -8.31
CA GLY A 108 4.57 -11.86 -9.23
C GLY A 108 3.56 -13.01 -9.40
N GLY A 109 3.76 -13.80 -10.44
CA GLY A 109 2.92 -14.93 -10.79
C GLY A 109 3.52 -15.65 -12.00
N LYS A 110 2.70 -16.38 -12.77
CA LYS A 110 3.18 -17.07 -13.98
C LYS A 110 3.67 -16.09 -15.06
N VAL A 111 3.11 -14.87 -15.11
CA VAL A 111 3.48 -13.83 -16.08
C VAL A 111 3.64 -12.50 -15.32
N PRO A 112 4.79 -12.27 -14.67
CA PRO A 112 5.01 -11.09 -13.82
C PRO A 112 5.01 -9.76 -14.59
N LEU A 113 5.29 -9.77 -15.90
CA LEU A 113 5.24 -8.56 -16.72
C LEU A 113 3.83 -7.99 -16.85
N ASP A 114 2.78 -8.81 -16.78
CA ASP A 114 1.40 -8.34 -16.86
C ASP A 114 1.08 -7.39 -15.68
N SER A 115 1.43 -7.78 -14.47
CA SER A 115 1.20 -6.94 -13.28
C SER A 115 2.06 -5.67 -13.31
N LEU A 116 3.33 -5.78 -13.72
CA LEU A 116 4.22 -4.64 -13.84
C LEU A 116 3.68 -3.63 -14.85
N LEU A 117 3.35 -4.07 -16.07
CA LEU A 117 2.87 -3.18 -17.12
C LEU A 117 1.49 -2.58 -16.78
N SER A 118 0.61 -3.33 -16.13
CA SER A 118 -0.69 -2.83 -15.68
C SER A 118 -0.57 -1.71 -14.65
N ILE A 119 0.49 -1.68 -13.85
CA ILE A 119 0.69 -0.68 -12.79
C ILE A 119 1.49 0.52 -13.30
N VAL A 120 2.54 0.29 -14.12
CA VAL A 120 3.45 1.36 -14.54
C VAL A 120 2.90 2.19 -15.70
N GLN A 121 2.08 1.60 -16.59
CA GLN A 121 1.56 2.25 -17.79
C GLN A 121 0.30 3.08 -17.49
N MET A 122 0.47 4.12 -16.67
CA MET A 122 -0.60 5.02 -16.28
C MET A 122 -0.78 6.19 -17.26
N PRO A 123 -2.03 6.65 -17.48
CA PRO A 123 -2.28 7.80 -18.34
C PRO A 123 -1.76 9.11 -17.72
N PRO A 124 -1.53 10.15 -18.54
CA PRO A 124 -1.14 11.47 -18.05
C PRO A 124 -2.10 12.00 -16.99
N GLY A 125 -1.57 12.52 -15.89
CA GLY A 125 -2.35 13.07 -14.78
C GLY A 125 -2.73 12.07 -13.67
N MET A 126 -2.51 10.77 -13.87
CA MET A 126 -2.81 9.71 -12.89
C MET A 126 -1.56 8.87 -12.60
N PRO A 127 -0.53 9.42 -11.94
CA PRO A 127 0.70 8.67 -11.68
C PRO A 127 0.52 7.62 -10.58
N VAL A 128 1.21 6.49 -10.73
CA VAL A 128 1.45 5.50 -9.68
C VAL A 128 2.96 5.30 -9.54
N ALA A 129 3.49 5.50 -8.34
CA ALA A 129 4.92 5.29 -8.05
C ALA A 129 5.22 3.79 -7.96
N THR A 130 5.59 3.17 -9.08
CA THR A 130 5.75 1.71 -9.17
C THR A 130 7.13 1.28 -8.68
N VAL A 131 7.17 0.30 -7.77
CA VAL A 131 8.40 -0.37 -7.32
C VAL A 131 8.59 -1.72 -7.99
N GLY A 132 9.68 -2.42 -7.68
CA GLY A 132 9.98 -3.74 -8.26
C GLY A 132 8.93 -4.81 -7.95
N VAL A 133 8.88 -5.86 -8.78
CA VAL A 133 7.99 -7.01 -8.57
C VAL A 133 8.28 -7.67 -7.22
N ASP A 134 7.23 -7.94 -6.44
CA ASP A 134 7.26 -8.53 -5.08
C ASP A 134 8.10 -7.73 -4.05
N ARG A 135 8.36 -6.43 -4.32
CA ARG A 135 9.15 -5.56 -3.46
C ARG A 135 8.27 -4.70 -2.55
N GLY A 136 7.46 -5.36 -1.71
CA GLY A 136 6.71 -4.69 -0.64
C GLY A 136 7.59 -3.89 0.32
N ASP A 137 8.81 -4.38 0.61
CA ASP A 137 9.84 -3.69 1.37
C ASP A 137 10.24 -2.33 0.74
N ASN A 138 10.47 -2.29 -0.57
CA ASN A 138 10.80 -1.04 -1.26
C ASN A 138 9.59 -0.08 -1.31
N ALA A 139 8.36 -0.58 -1.33
CA ALA A 139 7.18 0.28 -1.22
C ALA A 139 7.12 0.97 0.15
N ALA A 140 7.41 0.25 1.23
CA ALA A 140 7.52 0.82 2.57
C ALA A 140 8.65 1.87 2.64
N VAL A 141 9.84 1.55 2.11
CA VAL A 141 10.96 2.48 2.05
C VAL A 141 10.59 3.76 1.31
N LEU A 142 9.92 3.67 0.17
CA LEU A 142 9.47 4.83 -0.59
C LEU A 142 8.41 5.65 0.18
N ALA A 143 7.47 4.99 0.87
CA ALA A 143 6.50 5.67 1.74
C ALA A 143 7.21 6.43 2.88
N ILE A 144 8.19 5.80 3.54
CA ILE A 144 9.00 6.45 4.59
C ILE A 144 9.74 7.67 4.03
N GLN A 145 10.34 7.58 2.84
CA GLN A 145 10.99 8.72 2.19
C GLN A 145 10.02 9.88 1.93
N MET A 146 8.79 9.58 1.47
CA MET A 146 7.76 10.62 1.26
C MET A 146 7.34 11.28 2.58
N LEU A 147 7.13 10.49 3.63
CA LEU A 147 6.78 10.99 4.97
C LEU A 147 7.92 11.84 5.58
N ALA A 148 9.15 11.41 5.40
CA ALA A 148 10.34 12.09 5.90
C ALA A 148 10.58 13.48 5.28
N MET A 149 9.96 13.80 4.14
CA MET A 149 10.04 15.14 3.55
C MET A 149 9.46 16.24 4.45
N SER A 150 8.56 15.88 5.37
CA SER A 150 7.93 16.80 6.34
C SER A 150 8.22 16.42 7.79
N ASP A 151 9.11 15.46 8.04
CA ASP A 151 9.48 14.96 9.37
C ASP A 151 10.99 14.78 9.46
N ALA A 152 11.65 15.73 10.13
CA ALA A 152 13.12 15.77 10.24
C ALA A 152 13.70 14.63 11.10
N ASP A 153 12.94 14.16 12.11
CA ASP A 153 13.35 13.03 12.95
C ASP A 153 13.31 11.73 12.12
N LEU A 154 12.21 11.49 11.42
CA LEU A 154 12.09 10.36 10.51
C LEU A 154 13.16 10.39 9.42
N ALA A 155 13.47 11.56 8.86
CA ALA A 155 14.55 11.72 7.88
C ALA A 155 15.91 11.33 8.44
N SER A 156 16.23 11.72 9.67
CA SER A 156 17.47 11.36 10.37
C SER A 156 17.54 9.85 10.63
N ARG A 157 16.48 9.24 11.15
CA ARG A 157 16.38 7.79 11.39
C ARG A 157 16.56 7.01 10.09
N PHE A 158 15.95 7.47 9.02
CA PHE A 158 16.08 6.85 7.71
C PHE A 158 17.50 6.94 7.15
N ALA A 159 18.18 8.08 7.33
CA ALA A 159 19.58 8.25 6.93
C ALA A 159 20.50 7.25 7.66
N GLU A 160 20.35 7.08 8.97
CA GLU A 160 21.10 6.09 9.76
C GLU A 160 20.80 4.66 9.33
N TRP A 161 19.55 4.35 9.08
CA TRP A 161 19.16 3.03 8.57
C TRP A 161 19.84 2.74 7.21
N ARG A 162 19.94 3.72 6.30
CA ARG A 162 20.66 3.58 5.04
C ARG A 162 22.15 3.31 5.23
N LYS A 163 22.80 4.00 6.19
CA LYS A 163 24.21 3.77 6.54
C LYS A 163 24.44 2.34 7.04
N SER A 164 23.54 1.81 7.90
CA SER A 164 23.65 0.45 8.39
C SER A 164 23.58 -0.60 7.26
N ARG A 165 22.74 -0.36 6.23
CA ARG A 165 22.67 -1.22 5.04
C ARG A 165 23.97 -1.21 4.24
N THR A 166 24.60 -0.04 4.10
CA THR A 166 25.92 0.09 3.45
C THR A 166 26.99 -0.65 4.23
N ALA A 167 27.05 -0.47 5.55
CA ALA A 167 28.01 -1.17 6.41
C ALA A 167 27.88 -2.70 6.31
N ARG A 168 26.64 -3.20 6.23
CA ARG A 168 26.39 -4.63 6.06
C ARG A 168 26.97 -5.19 4.75
N VAL A 169 26.78 -4.48 3.63
CA VAL A 169 27.36 -4.90 2.33
C VAL A 169 28.88 -4.94 2.39
N ILE A 170 29.50 -3.97 3.06
CA ILE A 170 30.98 -3.95 3.25
C ILE A 170 31.42 -5.16 4.08
N ALA A 171 30.75 -5.42 5.20
CA ALA A 171 31.07 -6.57 6.06
C ALA A 171 30.87 -7.92 5.34
N ASP A 172 29.81 -8.05 4.55
CA ASP A 172 29.56 -9.24 3.74
C ASP A 172 30.70 -9.46 2.71
N ASP A 173 31.22 -8.39 2.06
CA ASP A 173 32.36 -8.48 1.14
C ASP A 173 33.67 -8.85 1.87
N GLU A 174 33.93 -8.25 3.03
CA GLU A 174 35.09 -8.57 3.84
C GLU A 174 35.12 -10.04 4.27
N SER A 175 33.97 -10.58 4.67
CA SER A 175 33.82 -11.99 5.10
C SER A 175 34.12 -13.02 4.00
N LEU A 176 34.07 -12.61 2.72
CA LEU A 176 34.40 -13.48 1.59
C LEU A 176 35.92 -13.50 1.26
N ARG A 177 36.71 -12.64 1.92
CA ARG A 177 38.17 -12.53 1.68
C ARG A 177 39.00 -13.22 2.72
N GLU A 178 38.36 -13.73 3.81
CA GLU A 178 38.97 -14.60 4.82
C GLU A 178 38.91 -16.08 4.37
#